data_364b7114073c6de077d84d311173c4a5
#
_entry.id   364b7114073c6de077d84d311173c4a5
#
_cell.length_a   1.000
_cell.length_b   1.000
_cell.length_c   1.000
_cell.angle_alpha   90.00
_cell.angle_beta   90.00
_cell.angle_gamma   90.00
#
_symmetry.space_group_name_H-M   'P 1'
#
loop_
_entity.id
_entity.type
_entity.pdbx_description
1 polymer ?
#
loop_
_entity_poly.entity_id
_entity_poly.type
_entity_poly.pdbx_seq_one_letter_code
_entity_poly.pdbx_strand_id
1 'polypeptide(L)'
;MIYANPELAELMFDLGCVETTFVCESVAQFRFDMYWDGRFRSWESLHFQYRSGLYDDVEFRATTSGWKELLTIPRVADHWEGEQEDYSPEFVELMNSLLLD
;
A
#
# COMPACT_ATOMS: atom_id res chain seq x y z
N MET A 1 -4.57 -4.35 8.72
CA MET A 1 -3.36 -5.00 9.22
C MET A 1 -2.56 -5.62 8.10
N ILE A 2 -1.29 -5.38 8.12
CA ILE A 2 -0.41 -6.11 7.23
C ILE A 2 0.11 -7.27 8.03
N TYR A 3 -0.54 -8.38 7.91
CA TYR A 3 -0.06 -9.59 8.54
C TYR A 3 1.08 -10.15 7.69
N ALA A 4 1.80 -11.09 8.24
CA ALA A 4 2.87 -11.74 7.51
C ALA A 4 2.32 -12.30 6.21
N ASN A 5 2.94 -11.94 5.10
CA ASN A 5 2.55 -12.46 3.80
C ASN A 5 3.04 -13.89 3.69
N PRO A 6 2.15 -14.91 3.69
CA PRO A 6 2.60 -16.30 3.65
C PRO A 6 3.41 -16.64 2.41
N GLU A 7 3.06 -16.03 1.27
CA GLU A 7 3.79 -16.26 0.03
C GLU A 7 5.22 -15.76 0.12
N LEU A 8 5.41 -14.60 0.76
CA LEU A 8 6.73 -14.05 0.94
C LEU A 8 7.57 -14.93 1.87
N ALA A 9 6.96 -15.37 2.97
CA ALA A 9 7.65 -16.23 3.94
C ALA A 9 8.08 -17.55 3.29
N GLU A 10 7.19 -18.17 2.52
CA GLU A 10 7.49 -19.40 1.82
C GLU A 10 8.59 -19.20 0.79
N LEU A 11 8.54 -18.11 0.04
CA LEU A 11 9.54 -17.82 -0.98
C LEU A 11 10.91 -17.67 -0.34
N MET A 12 11.01 -16.93 0.74
CA MET A 12 12.28 -16.73 1.43
C MET A 12 12.84 -18.06 1.98
N PHE A 13 11.95 -18.91 2.49
CA PHE A 13 12.33 -20.19 3.00
C PHE A 13 12.82 -21.13 1.88
N ASP A 14 12.09 -21.14 0.77
CA ASP A 14 12.43 -21.97 -0.39
C ASP A 14 13.76 -21.58 -1.00
N LEU A 15 14.12 -20.30 -0.92
CA LEU A 15 15.40 -19.80 -1.39
C LEU A 15 16.52 -20.08 -0.39
N GLY A 16 16.20 -20.67 0.76
CA GLY A 16 17.19 -20.94 1.79
C GLY A 16 17.64 -19.67 2.50
N CYS A 17 16.80 -18.65 2.51
CA CYS A 17 17.14 -17.36 3.08
C CYS A 17 16.87 -17.34 4.57
N VAL A 18 17.66 -18.06 5.32
CA VAL A 18 17.59 -18.04 6.79
C VAL A 18 18.30 -16.82 7.34
N GLU A 19 19.14 -16.20 6.53
CA GLU A 19 19.81 -14.97 6.85
C GLU A 19 19.54 -13.99 5.72
N THR A 20 19.58 -12.69 6.02
CA THR A 20 19.34 -11.67 5.03
C THR A 20 20.50 -11.62 4.03
N THR A 21 20.22 -12.01 2.79
CA THR A 21 21.19 -11.90 1.71
C THR A 21 20.68 -10.88 0.70
N PHE A 22 21.57 -10.42 -0.17
CA PHE A 22 21.17 -9.46 -1.22
C PHE A 22 20.01 -10.00 -2.06
N VAL A 23 20.07 -11.28 -2.46
CA VAL A 23 19.02 -11.87 -3.29
C VAL A 23 17.70 -11.93 -2.52
N CYS A 24 17.73 -12.35 -1.27
CA CYS A 24 16.53 -12.44 -0.45
C CYS A 24 15.93 -11.07 -0.20
N GLU A 25 16.75 -10.09 0.07
CA GLU A 25 16.30 -8.72 0.26
C GLU A 25 15.66 -8.16 -1.01
N SER A 26 16.25 -8.45 -2.17
CA SER A 26 15.71 -7.99 -3.45
C SER A 26 14.35 -8.62 -3.74
N VAL A 27 14.20 -9.92 -3.47
CA VAL A 27 12.92 -10.61 -3.67
C VAL A 27 11.89 -10.08 -2.69
N ALA A 28 12.26 -9.90 -1.43
CA ALA A 28 11.34 -9.37 -0.42
C ALA A 28 10.88 -7.96 -0.79
N GLN A 29 11.80 -7.12 -1.27
CA GLN A 29 11.46 -5.77 -1.69
C GLN A 29 10.50 -5.79 -2.89
N PHE A 30 10.76 -6.66 -3.86
CA PHE A 30 9.90 -6.78 -5.03
C PHE A 30 8.48 -7.20 -4.63
N ARG A 31 8.37 -8.17 -3.72
CA ARG A 31 7.07 -8.62 -3.21
C ARG A 31 6.34 -7.52 -2.44
N PHE A 32 7.08 -6.77 -1.65
CA PHE A 32 6.54 -5.63 -0.92
C PHE A 32 5.97 -4.60 -1.89
N ASP A 33 6.75 -4.25 -2.91
CA ASP A 33 6.35 -3.25 -3.90
C ASP A 33 5.10 -3.69 -4.64
N MET A 34 5.04 -4.94 -5.08
CA MET A 34 3.87 -5.46 -5.79
C MET A 34 2.63 -5.47 -4.91
N TYR A 35 2.80 -5.86 -3.65
CA TYR A 35 1.68 -5.89 -2.71
C TYR A 35 1.07 -4.50 -2.53
N TRP A 36 1.91 -3.50 -2.31
CA TRP A 36 1.42 -2.14 -2.07
C TRP A 36 0.92 -1.47 -3.34
N ASP A 37 1.51 -1.78 -4.49
CA ASP A 37 0.97 -1.29 -5.76
C ASP A 37 -0.47 -1.77 -5.94
N GLY A 38 -0.74 -3.03 -5.65
CA GLY A 38 -2.09 -3.57 -5.72
C GLY A 38 -3.04 -2.92 -4.72
N ARG A 39 -2.55 -2.68 -3.49
CA ARG A 39 -3.35 -2.04 -2.45
C ARG A 39 -3.70 -0.60 -2.85
N PHE A 40 -2.74 0.15 -3.33
CA PHE A 40 -2.97 1.53 -3.73
C PHE A 40 -3.93 1.63 -4.92
N ARG A 41 -3.83 0.71 -5.88
CA ARG A 41 -4.77 0.67 -6.99
C ARG A 41 -6.20 0.39 -6.49
N SER A 42 -6.33 -0.50 -5.54
CA SER A 42 -7.61 -0.80 -4.94
C SER A 42 -8.18 0.43 -4.22
N TRP A 43 -7.33 1.16 -3.49
CA TRP A 43 -7.73 2.39 -2.81
C TRP A 43 -8.16 3.47 -3.82
N GLU A 44 -7.42 3.60 -4.92
CA GLU A 44 -7.76 4.56 -5.97
C GLU A 44 -9.13 4.25 -6.57
N SER A 45 -9.39 2.97 -6.83
CA SER A 45 -10.68 2.54 -7.35
C SER A 45 -11.81 2.88 -6.39
N LEU A 46 -11.60 2.65 -5.10
CA LEU A 46 -12.60 2.97 -4.09
C LEU A 46 -12.85 4.48 -4.01
N HIS A 47 -11.79 5.28 -4.09
CA HIS A 47 -11.91 6.73 -4.11
C HIS A 47 -12.69 7.20 -5.33
N PHE A 48 -12.46 6.59 -6.48
CA PHE A 48 -13.22 6.91 -7.69
C PHE A 48 -14.71 6.61 -7.48
N GLN A 49 -15.02 5.47 -6.88
CA GLN A 49 -16.42 5.11 -6.59
C GLN A 49 -17.05 6.12 -5.62
N TYR A 50 -16.30 6.54 -4.62
CA TYR A 50 -16.79 7.54 -3.68
C TYR A 50 -17.09 8.87 -4.38
N ARG A 51 -16.18 9.34 -5.22
CA ARG A 51 -16.37 10.58 -5.98
C ARG A 51 -17.54 10.49 -6.95
N SER A 52 -17.85 9.30 -7.40
CA SER A 52 -18.97 9.04 -8.32
C SER A 52 -20.30 8.85 -7.59
N GLY A 53 -20.31 8.98 -6.28
CA GLY A 53 -21.53 8.82 -5.49
C GLY A 53 -21.95 7.39 -5.24
N LEU A 54 -21.06 6.43 -5.49
CA LEU A 54 -21.36 5.00 -5.34
C LEU A 54 -20.90 4.43 -4.00
N TYR A 55 -20.32 5.26 -3.13
CA TYR A 55 -19.83 4.79 -1.85
C TYR A 55 -20.24 5.78 -0.76
N ASP A 56 -20.68 5.26 0.38
CA ASP A 56 -21.21 6.05 1.48
C ASP A 56 -20.13 6.90 2.18
N ASP A 57 -20.49 8.14 2.55
CA ASP A 57 -19.57 9.06 3.22
C ASP A 57 -19.02 8.52 4.53
N VAL A 58 -19.89 7.95 5.36
CA VAL A 58 -19.49 7.44 6.66
C VAL A 58 -18.54 6.26 6.49
N GLU A 59 -18.88 5.36 5.57
CA GLU A 59 -18.04 4.21 5.25
C GLU A 59 -16.69 4.66 4.69
N PHE A 60 -16.69 5.65 3.82
CA PHE A 60 -15.47 6.14 3.22
C PHE A 60 -14.53 6.74 4.28
N ARG A 61 -15.09 7.51 5.20
CA ARG A 61 -14.28 8.08 6.29
C ARG A 61 -13.65 7.02 7.18
N ALA A 62 -14.43 5.98 7.50
CA ALA A 62 -13.90 4.88 8.29
C ALA A 62 -12.77 4.15 7.55
N THR A 63 -12.95 3.94 6.26
CA THR A 63 -11.96 3.28 5.41
C THR A 63 -10.67 4.10 5.32
N THR A 64 -10.79 5.42 5.08
CA THR A 64 -9.60 6.27 4.96
C THR A 64 -8.88 6.45 6.27
N SER A 65 -9.56 6.31 7.41
CA SER A 65 -8.90 6.27 8.71
C SER A 65 -7.92 5.10 8.78
N GLY A 66 -8.32 3.95 8.26
CA GLY A 66 -7.44 2.78 8.19
C GLY A 66 -6.26 3.03 7.26
N TRP A 67 -6.50 3.67 6.12
CA TRP A 67 -5.42 4.02 5.19
C TRP A 67 -4.40 4.94 5.86
N LYS A 68 -4.89 5.93 6.59
CA LYS A 68 -4.03 6.87 7.31
C LYS A 68 -3.12 6.14 8.29
N GLU A 69 -3.66 5.18 9.03
CA GLU A 69 -2.84 4.39 9.94
C GLU A 69 -1.75 3.60 9.21
N LEU A 70 -2.09 3.00 8.08
CA LEU A 70 -1.11 2.25 7.29
C LEU A 70 -0.03 3.17 6.73
N LEU A 71 -0.39 4.39 6.38
CA LEU A 71 0.56 5.37 5.86
C LEU A 71 1.51 5.91 6.92
N THR A 72 1.29 5.59 8.20
CA THR A 72 2.26 5.94 9.24
C THR A 72 3.46 5.00 9.24
N ILE A 73 3.36 3.87 8.54
CA ILE A 73 4.48 2.94 8.40
C ILE A 73 5.46 3.55 7.40
N PRO A 74 6.69 3.86 7.81
CA PRO A 74 7.62 4.61 6.94
C PRO A 74 7.85 3.98 5.56
N ARG A 75 7.97 2.67 5.50
CA ARG A 75 8.20 2.00 4.21
C ARG A 75 7.01 2.14 3.27
N VAL A 76 5.79 2.14 3.82
CA VAL A 76 4.57 2.31 3.02
C VAL A 76 4.50 3.74 2.50
N ALA A 77 4.75 4.72 3.35
CA ALA A 77 4.75 6.13 2.96
C ALA A 77 5.81 6.40 1.88
N ASP A 78 7.00 5.86 2.07
CA ASP A 78 8.09 6.02 1.09
C ASP A 78 7.71 5.40 -0.25
N HIS A 79 7.10 4.23 -0.24
CA HIS A 79 6.67 3.58 -1.47
C HIS A 79 5.63 4.43 -2.20
N TRP A 80 4.67 4.97 -1.45
CA TRP A 80 3.66 5.85 -2.04
C TRP A 80 4.30 7.08 -2.68
N GLU A 81 5.21 7.74 -1.98
CA GLU A 81 5.86 8.94 -2.50
C GLU A 81 6.61 8.68 -3.80
N GLY A 82 7.17 7.50 -3.95
CA GLY A 82 7.89 7.13 -5.15
C GLY A 82 7.00 6.75 -6.33
N GLU A 83 5.73 6.41 -6.06
CA GLU A 83 4.82 5.89 -7.10
C GLU A 83 3.65 6.81 -7.41
N GLN A 84 3.52 7.93 -6.72
CA GLN A 84 2.32 8.76 -6.83
C GLN A 84 2.03 9.29 -8.23
N GLU A 85 3.04 9.40 -9.07
CA GLU A 85 2.85 9.87 -10.44
C GLU A 85 2.00 8.95 -11.30
N ASP A 86 1.87 7.69 -10.90
CA ASP A 86 1.12 6.68 -11.64
C ASP A 86 -0.37 6.71 -11.32
N TYR A 87 -0.82 7.63 -10.45
CA TYR A 87 -2.19 7.67 -9.96
C TYR A 87 -2.89 8.95 -10.37
N SER A 88 -4.22 8.95 -10.28
CA SER A 88 -4.99 10.14 -10.66
C SER A 88 -4.71 11.31 -9.72
N PRO A 89 -4.75 12.56 -10.22
CA PRO A 89 -4.49 13.72 -9.38
C PRO A 89 -5.38 13.81 -8.15
N GLU A 90 -6.64 13.43 -8.28
CA GLU A 90 -7.59 13.45 -7.16
C GLU A 90 -7.18 12.47 -6.07
N PHE A 91 -6.74 11.28 -6.46
CA PHE A 91 -6.28 10.29 -5.49
C PHE A 91 -4.97 10.74 -4.83
N VAL A 92 -4.06 11.31 -5.61
CA VAL A 92 -2.81 11.85 -5.08
C VAL A 92 -3.09 12.91 -4.03
N GLU A 93 -4.03 13.80 -4.29
CA GLU A 93 -4.40 14.84 -3.34
C GLU A 93 -4.94 14.24 -2.05
N LEU A 94 -5.81 13.25 -2.15
CA LEU A 94 -6.34 12.57 -0.97
C LEU A 94 -5.22 11.92 -0.16
N MET A 95 -4.36 11.14 -0.81
CA MET A 95 -3.30 10.41 -0.13
C MET A 95 -2.33 11.36 0.57
N ASN A 96 -1.96 12.44 -0.11
CA ASN A 96 -1.05 13.41 0.48
C ASN A 96 -1.69 14.16 1.66
N SER A 97 -3.00 14.37 1.63
CA SER A 97 -3.70 14.96 2.76
C SER A 97 -3.70 14.02 3.97
N LEU A 98 -3.78 12.72 3.74
CA LEU A 98 -3.72 11.73 4.81
C LEU A 98 -2.32 11.68 5.43
N LEU A 99 -1.29 11.89 4.62
CA LEU A 99 0.10 11.88 5.10
C LEU A 99 0.43 13.11 5.97
N LEU A 100 -0.22 14.24 5.70
CA LEU A 100 0.06 15.49 6.41
C LEU A 100 -0.53 15.51 7.83
N ASP A 101 -1.51 14.72 8.10
CA ASP A 101 -2.11 14.64 9.43
C ASP A 101 -1.31 13.69 10.36
#